data_909c7538b51ee79ee4737267b4fa79b9
#
_entry.id   909c7538b51ee79ee4737267b4fa79b9
#
_cell.length_a   1.000
_cell.length_b   1.000
_cell.length_c   1.000
_cell.angle_alpha   90.00
_cell.angle_beta   90.00
_cell.angle_gamma   90.00
#
_symmetry.space_group_name_H-M   'P 1'
#
loop_
_entity.id
_entity.type
_entity.pdbx_description
1 polymer ?
#
loop_
_entity_poly.entity_id
_entity_poly.type
_entity_poly.pdbx_seq_one_letter_code
_entity_poly.pdbx_strand_id
1 'polypeptide(L)'
;STSTPHSNNANRTANLELACKALNGVVLNPGETFSFNDTLGERTTAKGYKSAPAYSGDDLVNQVGGGICQVSSTLYCSALLADLEIVSRTNHGFPVNYINYGMDATVSWHSPDFKFRNNTNYPIKIEASVSGGYVNVQILGTDEKDYYVEMSYVVSETYKPETEYKDFKPDNPEGYKNGDVIEEGTTGYLVKTYKSKYDKATGVLISKDFVANSRYKTVNKVVARVEEPTEPTTVPTTPSTAPSTEPATTPTAPSTTPPTTPSTSEPSTTEASENGGDSGGE
;
A
#
# COMPACT_ATOMS: atom_id res chain seq x y z
N SER A 1 8.19 -25.75 6.04
CA SER A 1 8.15 -25.46 4.59
C SER A 1 6.92 -24.68 4.23
N THR A 2 7.02 -23.85 3.19
CA THR A 2 5.92 -23.07 2.63
C THR A 2 5.97 -23.16 1.11
N SER A 3 4.78 -23.24 0.50
CA SER A 3 4.61 -23.24 -0.96
C SER A 3 3.58 -22.20 -1.37
N THR A 4 3.86 -21.42 -2.42
CA THR A 4 2.92 -20.43 -2.96
C THR A 4 2.72 -20.64 -4.46
N PRO A 5 1.45 -20.63 -4.97
CA PRO A 5 1.18 -20.81 -6.38
C PRO A 5 1.64 -19.60 -7.19
N HIS A 6 2.15 -19.82 -8.41
CA HIS A 6 2.52 -18.73 -9.31
C HIS A 6 1.80 -18.83 -10.66
N SER A 7 1.69 -17.68 -11.35
CA SER A 7 1.09 -17.61 -12.70
C SER A 7 2.02 -18.24 -13.76
N ASN A 8 1.45 -18.68 -14.88
CA ASN A 8 2.18 -19.27 -16.01
C ASN A 8 2.89 -18.23 -16.91
N ASN A 9 3.22 -17.06 -16.41
CA ASN A 9 4.00 -16.06 -17.15
C ASN A 9 5.48 -16.51 -17.20
N ALA A 10 6.00 -16.79 -18.38
CA ALA A 10 7.36 -17.34 -18.57
C ALA A 10 8.45 -16.40 -18.01
N ASN A 11 8.33 -15.07 -18.20
CA ASN A 11 9.29 -14.12 -17.66
C ASN A 11 9.27 -14.09 -16.13
N ARG A 12 8.05 -14.12 -15.54
CA ARG A 12 7.89 -14.20 -14.09
C ARG A 12 8.49 -15.50 -13.54
N THR A 13 8.20 -16.63 -14.17
CA THR A 13 8.75 -17.93 -13.77
C THR A 13 10.28 -17.92 -13.80
N ALA A 14 10.89 -17.39 -14.87
CA ALA A 14 12.35 -17.26 -14.93
C ALA A 14 12.93 -16.39 -13.80
N ASN A 15 12.25 -15.30 -13.42
CA ASN A 15 12.65 -14.47 -12.29
C ASN A 15 12.57 -15.22 -10.96
N LEU A 16 11.50 -16.00 -10.75
CA LEU A 16 11.32 -16.83 -9.55
C LEU A 16 12.41 -17.90 -9.46
N GLU A 17 12.73 -18.58 -10.57
CA GLU A 17 13.78 -19.58 -10.64
C GLU A 17 15.16 -19.01 -10.31
N LEU A 18 15.51 -17.83 -10.85
CA LEU A 18 16.75 -17.13 -10.54
C LEU A 18 16.84 -16.77 -9.06
N ALA A 19 15.76 -16.24 -8.49
CA ALA A 19 15.71 -15.89 -7.07
C ALA A 19 15.82 -17.15 -6.18
N CYS A 20 15.08 -18.21 -6.47
CA CYS A 20 15.18 -19.49 -5.76
C CYS A 20 16.58 -20.09 -5.86
N LYS A 21 17.21 -20.04 -7.04
CA LYS A 21 18.60 -20.52 -7.24
C LYS A 21 19.59 -19.77 -6.35
N ALA A 22 19.43 -18.46 -6.19
CA ALA A 22 20.30 -17.66 -5.32
C ALA A 22 20.12 -17.99 -3.84
N LEU A 23 18.90 -18.36 -3.42
CA LEU A 23 18.58 -18.75 -2.04
C LEU A 23 18.99 -20.16 -1.70
N ASN A 24 18.89 -21.08 -2.69
CA ASN A 24 19.05 -22.51 -2.47
C ASN A 24 20.47 -22.85 -2.03
N GLY A 25 20.59 -23.48 -0.87
CA GLY A 25 21.86 -23.89 -0.28
C GLY A 25 22.51 -22.86 0.65
N VAL A 26 21.91 -21.68 0.84
CA VAL A 26 22.39 -20.69 1.82
C VAL A 26 22.32 -21.28 3.23
N VAL A 27 23.44 -21.23 3.94
CA VAL A 27 23.59 -21.71 5.32
C VAL A 27 23.81 -20.51 6.23
N LEU A 28 23.13 -20.51 7.37
CA LEU A 28 23.29 -19.52 8.42
C LEU A 28 23.72 -20.21 9.71
N ASN A 29 24.87 -19.83 10.26
CA ASN A 29 25.30 -20.28 11.58
C ASN A 29 24.45 -19.61 12.69
N PRO A 30 24.49 -20.13 13.94
CA PRO A 30 23.86 -19.49 15.07
C PRO A 30 24.23 -18.01 15.20
N GLY A 31 23.24 -17.15 15.37
CA GLY A 31 23.41 -15.70 15.49
C GLY A 31 23.56 -14.93 14.17
N GLU A 32 23.79 -15.60 13.05
CA GLU A 32 23.91 -14.93 11.74
C GLU A 32 22.55 -14.39 11.24
N THR A 33 22.61 -13.24 10.57
CA THR A 33 21.45 -12.59 9.97
C THR A 33 21.49 -12.76 8.46
N PHE A 34 20.40 -13.27 7.93
CA PHE A 34 20.12 -13.34 6.48
C PHE A 34 19.59 -11.99 5.98
N SER A 35 20.02 -11.57 4.78
CA SER A 35 19.46 -10.47 4.01
C SER A 35 19.06 -10.97 2.62
N PHE A 36 17.81 -10.76 2.26
CA PHE A 36 17.31 -11.15 0.93
C PHE A 36 17.98 -10.34 -0.18
N ASN A 37 18.12 -9.02 0.03
CA ASN A 37 18.72 -8.14 -0.94
C ASN A 37 20.22 -8.42 -1.13
N ASP A 38 20.96 -8.65 -0.05
CA ASP A 38 22.40 -8.96 -0.14
C ASP A 38 22.64 -10.30 -0.83
N THR A 39 21.74 -11.29 -0.60
CA THR A 39 21.85 -12.63 -1.21
C THR A 39 21.59 -12.61 -2.72
N LEU A 40 20.55 -11.93 -3.18
CA LEU A 40 20.20 -11.85 -4.61
C LEU A 40 21.01 -10.77 -5.34
N GLY A 41 21.35 -9.69 -4.67
CA GLY A 41 21.88 -8.47 -5.25
C GLY A 41 20.85 -7.75 -6.14
N GLU A 42 21.31 -6.79 -6.91
CA GLU A 42 20.48 -6.06 -7.86
C GLU A 42 19.92 -6.99 -8.94
N ARG A 43 18.62 -6.82 -9.25
CA ARG A 43 17.88 -7.59 -10.24
C ARG A 43 17.98 -6.88 -11.59
N THR A 44 18.97 -7.24 -12.38
CA THR A 44 19.25 -6.63 -13.69
C THR A 44 19.03 -7.60 -14.83
N THR A 45 18.80 -7.09 -16.03
CA THR A 45 18.73 -7.89 -17.25
C THR A 45 20.04 -8.62 -17.55
N ALA A 46 21.20 -8.03 -17.18
CA ALA A 46 22.52 -8.65 -17.30
C ALA A 46 22.65 -9.95 -16.45
N LYS A 47 21.94 -10.01 -15.31
CA LYS A 47 21.83 -11.22 -14.47
C LYS A 47 20.75 -12.21 -14.94
N GLY A 48 20.08 -11.93 -16.07
CA GLY A 48 19.03 -12.78 -16.64
C GLY A 48 17.61 -12.46 -16.16
N TYR A 49 17.42 -11.48 -15.28
CA TYR A 49 16.07 -11.08 -14.86
C TYR A 49 15.32 -10.43 -16.01
N LYS A 50 14.03 -10.71 -16.10
CA LYS A 50 13.15 -10.29 -17.17
C LYS A 50 12.07 -9.34 -16.68
N SER A 51 11.53 -8.55 -17.61
CA SER A 51 10.37 -7.71 -17.35
C SER A 51 9.13 -8.58 -17.18
N ALA A 52 8.44 -8.42 -16.06
CA ALA A 52 7.21 -9.13 -15.71
C ALA A 52 6.33 -8.28 -14.80
N PRO A 53 5.04 -8.58 -14.66
CA PRO A 53 4.13 -7.80 -13.83
C PRO A 53 4.59 -7.74 -12.37
N ALA A 54 4.63 -6.51 -11.83
CA ALA A 54 4.93 -6.18 -10.45
C ALA A 54 4.15 -4.93 -10.02
N TYR A 55 3.90 -4.78 -8.74
CA TYR A 55 3.37 -3.54 -8.19
C TYR A 55 4.49 -2.51 -8.08
N SER A 56 4.25 -1.30 -8.60
CA SER A 56 5.10 -0.12 -8.47
C SER A 56 4.24 1.05 -7.99
N GLY A 57 4.37 1.41 -6.72
CA GLY A 57 3.38 2.29 -6.11
C GLY A 57 2.01 1.64 -6.08
N ASP A 58 1.03 2.28 -6.69
CA ASP A 58 -0.35 1.83 -6.73
C ASP A 58 -0.70 1.11 -8.06
N ASP A 59 0.24 1.08 -9.02
CA ASP A 59 0.05 0.51 -10.35
C ASP A 59 0.65 -0.89 -10.50
N LEU A 60 0.00 -1.71 -11.33
CA LEU A 60 0.55 -2.96 -11.84
C LEU A 60 1.32 -2.68 -13.14
N VAL A 61 2.64 -2.69 -13.07
CA VAL A 61 3.51 -2.39 -14.21
C VAL A 61 4.44 -3.54 -14.53
N ASN A 62 4.95 -3.59 -15.76
CA ASN A 62 6.02 -4.52 -16.10
C ASN A 62 7.37 -3.96 -15.64
N GLN A 63 8.02 -4.67 -14.72
CA GLN A 63 9.31 -4.30 -14.15
C GLN A 63 10.29 -5.47 -14.20
N VAL A 64 11.58 -5.17 -14.41
CA VAL A 64 12.66 -6.19 -14.34
C VAL A 64 12.68 -6.80 -12.94
N GLY A 65 12.63 -8.13 -12.89
CA GLY A 65 12.52 -8.86 -11.62
C GLY A 65 11.09 -8.97 -11.08
N GLY A 66 10.06 -8.66 -11.88
CA GLY A 66 8.66 -8.84 -11.47
C GLY A 66 8.41 -10.27 -10.97
N GLY A 67 7.78 -10.39 -9.80
CA GLY A 67 7.51 -11.66 -9.11
C GLY A 67 8.37 -11.97 -7.90
N ILE A 68 9.53 -11.35 -7.73
CA ILE A 68 10.52 -11.69 -6.69
C ILE A 68 9.96 -11.55 -5.27
N CYS A 69 9.06 -10.59 -5.02
CA CYS A 69 8.38 -10.47 -3.72
C CYS A 69 7.56 -11.72 -3.33
N GLN A 70 7.19 -12.57 -4.29
CA GLN A 70 6.58 -13.86 -3.97
C GLN A 70 7.59 -14.79 -3.30
N VAL A 71 8.85 -14.81 -3.75
CA VAL A 71 9.91 -15.63 -3.15
C VAL A 71 10.24 -15.12 -1.74
N SER A 72 10.38 -13.80 -1.54
CA SER A 72 10.62 -13.24 -0.21
C SER A 72 9.45 -13.48 0.76
N SER A 73 8.21 -13.41 0.29
CA SER A 73 7.03 -13.73 1.11
C SER A 73 6.97 -15.21 1.49
N THR A 74 7.29 -16.12 0.56
CA THR A 74 7.33 -17.56 0.84
C THR A 74 8.42 -17.90 1.85
N LEU A 75 9.60 -17.26 1.74
CA LEU A 75 10.69 -17.41 2.69
C LEU A 75 10.33 -16.80 4.07
N TYR A 76 9.67 -15.64 4.11
CA TYR A 76 9.20 -15.03 5.35
C TYR A 76 8.25 -15.95 6.11
N CYS A 77 7.28 -16.55 5.40
CA CYS A 77 6.37 -17.52 6.01
C CYS A 77 7.11 -18.75 6.55
N SER A 78 8.11 -19.26 5.79
CA SER A 78 8.96 -20.37 6.25
C SER A 78 9.78 -20.00 7.50
N ALA A 79 10.29 -18.76 7.57
CA ALA A 79 11.03 -18.28 8.74
C ALA A 79 10.13 -18.16 9.98
N LEU A 80 8.89 -17.66 9.82
CA LEU A 80 7.89 -17.61 10.89
C LEU A 80 7.55 -19.01 11.42
N LEU A 81 7.29 -19.96 10.52
CA LEU A 81 6.98 -21.36 10.90
C LEU A 81 8.17 -22.08 11.56
N ALA A 82 9.39 -21.68 11.21
CA ALA A 82 10.61 -22.16 11.87
C ALA A 82 10.92 -21.43 13.18
N ASP A 83 10.08 -20.48 13.60
CA ASP A 83 10.24 -19.63 14.79
C ASP A 83 11.59 -18.91 14.83
N LEU A 84 12.03 -18.40 13.66
CA LEU A 84 13.21 -17.57 13.54
C LEU A 84 12.92 -16.11 13.88
N GLU A 85 13.94 -15.39 14.33
CA GLU A 85 13.83 -13.97 14.66
C GLU A 85 13.73 -13.12 13.39
N ILE A 86 12.61 -12.43 13.21
CA ILE A 86 12.42 -11.50 12.09
C ILE A 86 13.06 -10.16 12.44
N VAL A 87 14.11 -9.80 11.69
CA VAL A 87 14.89 -8.55 11.91
C VAL A 87 14.28 -7.38 11.12
N SER A 88 13.83 -7.63 9.89
CA SER A 88 13.21 -6.60 9.04
C SER A 88 12.20 -7.22 8.09
N ARG A 89 11.02 -6.65 8.05
CA ARG A 89 9.96 -7.02 7.10
C ARG A 89 9.05 -5.84 6.82
N THR A 90 8.69 -5.65 5.56
CA THR A 90 7.68 -4.68 5.12
C THR A 90 6.59 -5.44 4.35
N ASN A 91 5.31 -5.18 4.64
CA ASN A 91 4.21 -5.73 3.84
C ASN A 91 4.03 -4.93 2.54
N HIS A 92 3.35 -5.54 1.55
CA HIS A 92 2.97 -4.82 0.33
C HIS A 92 1.97 -3.70 0.62
N GLY A 93 1.92 -2.72 -0.25
CA GLY A 93 0.91 -1.65 -0.19
C GLY A 93 -0.51 -2.19 -0.38
N PHE A 94 -0.68 -3.26 -1.16
CA PHE A 94 -1.95 -3.94 -1.43
C PHE A 94 -1.88 -5.41 -1.09
N PRO A 95 -3.02 -6.07 -0.81
CA PRO A 95 -3.06 -7.51 -0.63
C PRO A 95 -2.56 -8.23 -1.88
N VAL A 96 -1.75 -9.25 -1.67
CA VAL A 96 -1.31 -10.17 -2.73
C VAL A 96 -2.15 -11.44 -2.69
N ASN A 97 -2.31 -12.10 -3.83
CA ASN A 97 -3.24 -13.24 -3.97
C ASN A 97 -2.60 -14.62 -3.78
N TYR A 98 -1.28 -14.69 -3.61
CA TYR A 98 -0.54 -15.95 -3.49
C TYR A 98 -0.25 -16.37 -2.05
N ILE A 99 -0.53 -15.52 -1.07
CA ILE A 99 -0.32 -15.80 0.36
C ILE A 99 -1.35 -15.07 1.21
N ASN A 100 -1.60 -15.55 2.43
CA ASN A 100 -2.54 -14.95 3.36
C ASN A 100 -2.12 -13.54 3.81
N TYR A 101 -3.09 -12.73 4.19
CA TYR A 101 -2.85 -11.40 4.74
C TYR A 101 -1.85 -11.43 5.90
N GLY A 102 -0.93 -10.46 5.90
CA GLY A 102 0.09 -10.33 6.93
C GLY A 102 1.26 -11.33 6.84
N MET A 103 1.20 -12.27 5.90
CA MET A 103 2.26 -13.27 5.65
C MET A 103 3.17 -12.91 4.48
N ASP A 104 2.99 -11.75 3.89
CA ASP A 104 3.77 -11.23 2.78
C ASP A 104 4.98 -10.42 3.24
N ALA A 105 6.02 -10.36 2.40
CA ALA A 105 7.20 -9.53 2.59
C ALA A 105 7.61 -8.92 1.25
N THR A 106 7.48 -7.61 1.12
CA THR A 106 7.93 -6.89 -0.08
C THR A 106 9.41 -6.55 0.01
N VAL A 107 10.08 -6.64 -1.14
CA VAL A 107 11.49 -6.29 -1.28
C VAL A 107 11.72 -5.46 -2.53
N SER A 108 12.63 -4.49 -2.44
CA SER A 108 13.12 -3.71 -3.57
C SER A 108 14.62 -3.54 -3.46
N TRP A 109 15.34 -3.32 -4.58
CA TRP A 109 16.79 -3.12 -4.50
C TRP A 109 17.12 -1.89 -3.66
N HIS A 110 18.02 -2.09 -2.71
CA HIS A 110 18.37 -1.35 -1.52
C HIS A 110 17.30 -1.39 -0.42
N SER A 111 16.06 -1.03 -0.65
CA SER A 111 15.01 -0.98 0.37
C SER A 111 13.61 -0.99 -0.28
N PRO A 112 12.62 -1.66 0.36
CA PRO A 112 12.73 -2.46 1.58
C PRO A 112 13.48 -3.79 1.37
N ASP A 113 13.97 -4.35 2.49
CA ASP A 113 14.64 -5.65 2.53
C ASP A 113 13.93 -6.59 3.52
N PHE A 114 14.03 -7.89 3.27
CA PHE A 114 13.59 -8.91 4.20
C PHE A 114 14.80 -9.54 4.89
N LYS A 115 14.83 -9.46 6.23
CA LYS A 115 15.93 -9.97 7.05
C LYS A 115 15.40 -10.80 8.22
N PHE A 116 16.07 -11.90 8.50
CA PHE A 116 15.83 -12.72 9.69
C PHE A 116 17.16 -13.24 10.25
N ARG A 117 17.18 -13.61 11.53
CA ARG A 117 18.35 -14.15 12.23
C ARG A 117 18.12 -15.61 12.56
N ASN A 118 19.17 -16.42 12.44
CA ASN A 118 19.19 -17.74 13.04
C ASN A 118 19.40 -17.60 14.56
N ASN A 119 18.31 -17.65 15.31
CA ASN A 119 18.27 -17.62 16.77
C ASN A 119 18.29 -19.00 17.42
N THR A 120 18.68 -20.05 16.65
CA THR A 120 18.83 -21.42 17.15
C THR A 120 20.29 -21.71 17.51
N ASN A 121 20.54 -22.85 18.15
CA ASN A 121 21.88 -23.27 18.54
C ASN A 121 22.65 -23.98 17.43
N TYR A 122 22.03 -24.26 16.28
CA TYR A 122 22.60 -25.02 15.18
C TYR A 122 22.50 -24.28 13.84
N PRO A 123 23.38 -24.60 12.88
CA PRO A 123 23.23 -24.06 11.53
C PRO A 123 21.87 -24.43 10.91
N ILE A 124 21.32 -23.49 10.15
CA ILE A 124 20.13 -23.71 9.31
C ILE A 124 20.49 -23.55 7.85
N LYS A 125 19.79 -24.26 6.96
CA LYS A 125 19.96 -24.19 5.52
C LYS A 125 18.65 -23.85 4.86
N ILE A 126 18.69 -22.92 3.90
CA ILE A 126 17.56 -22.60 3.04
C ILE A 126 17.58 -23.53 1.82
N GLU A 127 16.44 -24.17 1.51
CA GLU A 127 16.20 -24.83 0.24
C GLU A 127 15.04 -24.12 -0.46
N ALA A 128 15.26 -23.73 -1.71
CA ALA A 128 14.28 -23.01 -2.50
C ALA A 128 14.23 -23.53 -3.94
N SER A 129 13.02 -23.68 -4.48
CA SER A 129 12.80 -24.17 -5.85
C SER A 129 11.49 -23.66 -6.42
N VAL A 130 11.39 -23.66 -7.75
CA VAL A 130 10.15 -23.49 -8.50
C VAL A 130 9.81 -24.82 -9.15
N SER A 131 8.68 -25.41 -8.80
CA SER A 131 8.24 -26.69 -9.36
C SER A 131 6.72 -26.85 -9.23
N GLY A 132 6.11 -27.56 -10.20
CA GLY A 132 4.69 -27.87 -10.16
C GLY A 132 3.75 -26.66 -10.15
N GLY A 133 4.20 -25.48 -10.61
CA GLY A 133 3.42 -24.23 -10.53
C GLY A 133 3.52 -23.51 -9.18
N TYR A 134 4.48 -23.92 -8.33
CA TYR A 134 4.67 -23.34 -7.00
C TYR A 134 6.11 -22.87 -6.79
N VAL A 135 6.24 -21.78 -6.02
CA VAL A 135 7.47 -21.44 -5.31
C VAL A 135 7.49 -22.20 -4.01
N ASN A 136 8.51 -23.01 -3.80
CA ASN A 136 8.68 -23.85 -2.61
C ASN A 136 9.89 -23.38 -1.84
N VAL A 137 9.75 -23.17 -0.52
CA VAL A 137 10.85 -22.81 0.37
C VAL A 137 10.78 -23.67 1.63
N GLN A 138 11.94 -24.21 2.01
CA GLN A 138 12.13 -24.96 3.25
C GLN A 138 13.31 -24.39 4.01
N ILE A 139 13.22 -24.39 5.33
CA ILE A 139 14.32 -24.16 6.23
C ILE A 139 14.62 -25.47 6.93
N LEU A 140 15.81 -25.99 6.73
CA LEU A 140 16.30 -27.24 7.31
C LEU A 140 17.27 -26.88 8.46
N GLY A 141 17.22 -27.67 9.52
CA GLY A 141 18.08 -27.50 10.69
C GLY A 141 17.81 -28.56 11.73
N THR A 142 18.51 -28.53 12.84
CA THR A 142 18.24 -29.36 14.01
C THR A 142 17.01 -28.83 14.73
N ASP A 143 16.01 -29.68 14.89
CA ASP A 143 14.77 -29.32 15.60
C ASP A 143 14.90 -29.65 17.10
N GLU A 144 15.20 -28.63 17.91
CA GLU A 144 15.34 -28.74 19.36
C GLU A 144 14.04 -28.39 20.10
N LYS A 145 12.98 -28.02 19.35
CA LYS A 145 11.74 -27.52 19.95
C LYS A 145 10.80 -28.65 20.27
N ASP A 146 10.17 -28.61 21.42
CA ASP A 146 9.08 -29.50 21.85
C ASP A 146 7.71 -28.99 21.37
N TYR A 147 7.66 -27.90 20.58
CA TYR A 147 6.48 -27.30 20.01
C TYR A 147 6.57 -27.11 18.50
N TYR A 148 5.42 -26.95 17.87
CA TYR A 148 5.30 -26.48 16.48
C TYR A 148 4.58 -25.14 16.42
N VAL A 149 4.76 -24.43 15.32
CA VAL A 149 4.21 -23.08 15.10
C VAL A 149 3.09 -23.10 14.07
N GLU A 150 2.00 -22.44 14.38
CA GLU A 150 0.96 -22.07 13.43
C GLU A 150 0.79 -20.57 13.34
N MET A 151 0.53 -20.09 12.13
CA MET A 151 0.29 -18.67 11.88
C MET A 151 -1.19 -18.41 11.67
N SER A 152 -1.66 -17.29 12.22
CA SER A 152 -3.02 -16.81 12.02
C SER A 152 -3.05 -15.30 11.85
N TYR A 153 -4.12 -14.77 11.26
CA TYR A 153 -4.33 -13.35 11.14
C TYR A 153 -5.77 -12.95 11.49
N VAL A 154 -5.94 -11.68 11.83
CA VAL A 154 -7.23 -11.05 12.06
C VAL A 154 -7.26 -9.74 11.29
N VAL A 155 -8.27 -9.54 10.46
CA VAL A 155 -8.57 -8.24 9.87
C VAL A 155 -9.20 -7.40 10.98
N SER A 156 -8.44 -6.46 11.56
CA SER A 156 -8.90 -5.62 12.66
C SER A 156 -9.69 -4.41 12.19
N GLU A 157 -9.38 -3.91 10.99
CA GLU A 157 -10.08 -2.78 10.39
C GLU A 157 -10.19 -2.98 8.87
N THR A 158 -11.27 -2.47 8.30
CA THR A 158 -11.54 -2.47 6.87
C THR A 158 -11.86 -1.05 6.42
N TYR A 159 -11.14 -0.55 5.43
CA TYR A 159 -11.29 0.78 4.87
C TYR A 159 -11.90 0.66 3.48
N LYS A 160 -13.19 1.01 3.37
CA LYS A 160 -13.89 0.96 2.08
C LYS A 160 -13.47 2.14 1.20
N PRO A 161 -13.34 1.93 -0.13
CA PRO A 161 -13.10 3.03 -1.05
C PRO A 161 -14.31 3.98 -1.08
N GLU A 162 -14.02 5.27 -1.18
CA GLU A 162 -15.01 6.29 -1.51
C GLU A 162 -15.07 6.48 -3.02
N THR A 163 -16.14 7.12 -3.52
CA THR A 163 -16.24 7.49 -4.92
C THR A 163 -15.87 8.95 -5.08
N GLU A 164 -14.86 9.22 -5.86
CA GLU A 164 -14.43 10.54 -6.30
C GLU A 164 -14.89 10.79 -7.73
N TYR A 165 -15.16 12.04 -8.08
CA TYR A 165 -15.56 12.42 -9.42
C TYR A 165 -14.48 13.29 -10.03
N LYS A 166 -14.10 12.97 -11.28
CA LYS A 166 -13.22 13.79 -12.10
C LYS A 166 -14.03 14.46 -13.20
N ASP A 167 -14.02 15.79 -13.18
CA ASP A 167 -14.82 16.57 -14.12
C ASP A 167 -14.10 16.70 -15.47
N PHE A 168 -14.86 16.53 -16.55
CA PHE A 168 -14.41 16.65 -17.92
C PHE A 168 -15.37 17.54 -18.72
N LYS A 169 -14.81 18.18 -19.74
CA LYS A 169 -15.60 18.89 -20.76
C LYS A 169 -16.19 17.90 -21.76
N PRO A 170 -17.27 18.27 -22.47
CA PRO A 170 -17.89 17.38 -23.47
C PRO A 170 -16.96 16.90 -24.58
N ASP A 171 -15.94 17.69 -24.89
CA ASP A 171 -14.94 17.45 -25.94
C ASP A 171 -13.62 16.87 -25.41
N ASN A 172 -13.66 16.18 -24.25
CA ASN A 172 -12.46 15.65 -23.63
C ASN A 172 -11.72 14.69 -24.58
N PRO A 173 -10.38 14.81 -24.71
CA PRO A 173 -9.60 14.03 -25.64
C PRO A 173 -9.51 12.55 -25.27
N GLU A 174 -9.75 12.19 -24.01
CA GLU A 174 -9.78 10.83 -23.51
C GLU A 174 -11.06 10.09 -23.89
N GLY A 175 -12.11 10.82 -24.32
CA GLY A 175 -13.40 10.27 -24.76
C GLY A 175 -14.26 9.70 -23.64
N TYR A 176 -14.01 10.06 -22.40
CA TYR A 176 -14.84 9.65 -21.27
C TYR A 176 -16.25 10.18 -21.37
N LYS A 177 -17.20 9.33 -20.95
CA LYS A 177 -18.64 9.67 -20.83
C LYS A 177 -18.98 9.81 -19.35
N ASN A 178 -20.08 10.50 -19.10
CA ASN A 178 -20.59 10.63 -17.74
C ASN A 178 -20.90 9.27 -17.12
N GLY A 179 -20.30 8.97 -15.98
CA GLY A 179 -20.42 7.69 -15.29
C GLY A 179 -19.35 6.65 -15.62
N ASP A 180 -18.46 6.90 -16.58
CA ASP A 180 -17.35 5.99 -16.87
C ASP A 180 -16.42 5.85 -15.66
N VAL A 181 -16.03 4.62 -15.36
CA VAL A 181 -15.08 4.33 -14.30
C VAL A 181 -13.67 4.52 -14.86
N ILE A 182 -12.95 5.49 -14.29
CA ILE A 182 -11.55 5.80 -14.65
C ILE A 182 -10.62 4.91 -13.86
N GLU A 183 -10.91 4.74 -12.57
CA GLU A 183 -10.13 3.92 -11.65
C GLU A 183 -11.07 3.15 -10.71
N GLU A 184 -10.85 1.84 -10.59
CA GLU A 184 -11.60 1.02 -9.65
C GLU A 184 -11.06 1.18 -8.24
N GLY A 185 -11.97 1.31 -7.28
CA GLY A 185 -11.60 1.42 -5.87
C GLY A 185 -11.09 0.10 -5.30
N THR A 186 -10.10 0.18 -4.43
CA THR A 186 -9.55 -0.96 -3.70
C THR A 186 -9.79 -0.81 -2.20
N THR A 187 -10.35 -1.85 -1.58
CA THR A 187 -10.55 -1.89 -0.13
C THR A 187 -9.21 -2.07 0.59
N GLY A 188 -8.96 -1.21 1.56
CA GLY A 188 -7.81 -1.32 2.45
C GLY A 188 -8.11 -2.09 3.72
N TYR A 189 -7.04 -2.56 4.38
CA TYR A 189 -7.16 -3.38 5.58
C TYR A 189 -6.05 -3.05 6.59
N LEU A 190 -6.40 -3.12 7.87
CA LEU A 190 -5.42 -3.29 8.94
C LEU A 190 -5.51 -4.72 9.45
N VAL A 191 -4.40 -5.45 9.33
CA VAL A 191 -4.34 -6.88 9.66
C VAL A 191 -3.34 -7.09 10.80
N LYS A 192 -3.75 -7.83 11.81
CA LYS A 192 -2.89 -8.30 12.91
C LYS A 192 -2.54 -9.76 12.68
N THR A 193 -1.25 -10.06 12.70
CA THR A 193 -0.72 -11.41 12.55
C THR A 193 -0.28 -11.96 13.89
N TYR A 194 -0.57 -13.23 14.12
CA TYR A 194 -0.27 -13.95 15.36
C TYR A 194 0.45 -15.25 15.07
N LYS A 195 1.38 -15.60 15.96
CA LYS A 195 2.11 -16.86 16.01
C LYS A 195 1.63 -17.65 17.21
N SER A 196 1.08 -18.83 16.98
CA SER A 196 0.65 -19.77 18.03
C SER A 196 1.65 -20.89 18.12
N LYS A 197 2.07 -21.23 19.34
CA LYS A 197 2.94 -22.38 19.64
C LYS A 197 2.09 -23.47 20.28
N TYR A 198 2.21 -24.66 19.76
CA TYR A 198 1.50 -25.85 20.25
C TYR A 198 2.50 -26.92 20.66
N ASP A 199 2.28 -27.55 21.79
CA ASP A 199 3.07 -28.69 22.25
C ASP A 199 2.99 -29.85 21.23
N LYS A 200 4.13 -30.40 20.84
CA LYS A 200 4.19 -31.46 19.81
C LYS A 200 3.54 -32.79 20.22
N ALA A 201 3.61 -33.12 21.51
CA ALA A 201 3.09 -34.37 22.02
C ALA A 201 1.59 -34.36 22.25
N THR A 202 1.06 -33.22 22.73
CA THR A 202 -0.33 -33.09 23.17
C THR A 202 -1.21 -32.27 22.24
N GLY A 203 -0.62 -31.43 21.36
CA GLY A 203 -1.34 -30.49 20.53
C GLY A 203 -1.95 -29.31 21.32
N VAL A 204 -1.60 -29.15 22.61
CA VAL A 204 -2.13 -28.09 23.46
C VAL A 204 -1.46 -26.76 23.12
N LEU A 205 -2.24 -25.69 23.06
CA LEU A 205 -1.74 -24.32 22.85
C LEU A 205 -0.88 -23.90 24.05
N ILE A 206 0.39 -23.55 23.79
CA ILE A 206 1.34 -23.02 24.78
C ILE A 206 1.24 -21.50 24.84
N SER A 207 1.32 -20.84 23.68
CA SER A 207 1.24 -19.38 23.58
C SER A 207 0.62 -18.93 22.27
N LYS A 208 0.08 -17.70 22.26
CA LYS A 208 -0.34 -16.99 21.05
C LYS A 208 0.19 -15.57 21.11
N ASP A 209 1.22 -15.30 20.34
CA ASP A 209 2.01 -14.08 20.38
C ASP A 209 1.66 -13.19 19.18
N PHE A 210 1.54 -11.89 19.42
CA PHE A 210 1.42 -10.90 18.36
C PHE A 210 2.74 -10.80 17.59
N VAL A 211 2.68 -10.80 16.25
CA VAL A 211 3.86 -10.73 15.37
C VAL A 211 3.99 -9.34 14.76
N ALA A 212 2.97 -8.88 14.05
CA ALA A 212 3.03 -7.62 13.33
C ALA A 212 1.65 -7.07 12.95
N ASN A 213 1.59 -5.77 12.71
CA ASN A 213 0.53 -5.14 11.95
C ASN A 213 0.94 -5.05 10.47
N SER A 214 -0.01 -5.31 9.58
CA SER A 214 0.13 -5.09 8.14
C SER A 214 -0.98 -4.18 7.68
N ARG A 215 -0.62 -3.00 7.16
CA ARG A 215 -1.57 -2.04 6.61
C ARG A 215 -1.55 -2.11 5.10
N TYR A 216 -2.69 -2.45 4.51
CA TYR A 216 -2.94 -2.39 3.08
C TYR A 216 -3.73 -1.14 2.75
N LYS A 217 -3.33 -0.44 1.69
CA LYS A 217 -3.90 0.85 1.28
C LYS A 217 -5.33 0.69 0.76
N THR A 218 -6.10 1.76 0.91
CA THR A 218 -7.35 1.99 0.20
C THR A 218 -7.06 2.86 -1.02
N VAL A 219 -7.66 2.57 -2.16
CA VAL A 219 -7.69 3.45 -3.32
C VAL A 219 -9.14 3.81 -3.58
N ASN A 220 -9.44 5.09 -3.74
CA ASN A 220 -10.78 5.54 -4.04
C ASN A 220 -11.16 5.21 -5.49
N LYS A 221 -12.45 4.95 -5.72
CA LYS A 221 -12.98 4.78 -7.06
C LYS A 221 -13.11 6.14 -7.73
N VAL A 222 -12.57 6.30 -8.94
CA VAL A 222 -12.68 7.54 -9.71
C VAL A 222 -13.66 7.34 -10.86
N VAL A 223 -14.67 8.21 -10.93
CA VAL A 223 -15.72 8.18 -11.94
C VAL A 223 -15.73 9.50 -12.71
N ALA A 224 -15.81 9.41 -14.04
CA ALA A 224 -15.92 10.58 -14.90
C ALA A 224 -17.27 11.28 -14.71
N ARG A 225 -17.24 12.59 -14.57
CA ARG A 225 -18.39 13.47 -14.67
C ARG A 225 -18.15 14.40 -15.86
N VAL A 226 -18.96 14.24 -16.91
CA VAL A 226 -18.84 15.04 -18.12
C VAL A 226 -19.92 16.11 -18.11
N GLU A 227 -19.54 17.38 -18.25
CA GLU A 227 -20.48 18.50 -18.37
C GLU A 227 -21.39 18.26 -19.58
N GLU A 228 -22.70 18.49 -19.41
CA GLU A 228 -23.59 18.50 -20.56
C GLU A 228 -23.28 19.73 -21.43
N PRO A 229 -23.33 19.58 -22.77
CA PRO A 229 -23.18 20.73 -23.66
C PRO A 229 -24.22 21.76 -23.28
N THR A 230 -23.82 22.93 -22.84
CA THR A 230 -24.73 24.06 -22.64
C THR A 230 -25.30 24.42 -24.01
N GLU A 231 -26.59 24.10 -24.24
CA GLU A 231 -27.30 24.64 -25.42
C GLU A 231 -27.15 26.16 -25.42
N PRO A 232 -26.81 26.78 -26.55
CA PRO A 232 -26.74 28.23 -26.60
C PRO A 232 -28.15 28.76 -26.25
N THR A 233 -28.21 29.47 -25.17
CA THR A 233 -29.46 30.17 -24.79
C THR A 233 -29.82 31.11 -25.93
N THR A 234 -30.77 30.71 -26.77
CA THR A 234 -31.35 31.56 -27.78
C THR A 234 -32.11 32.65 -27.02
N VAL A 235 -31.51 33.80 -26.89
CA VAL A 235 -32.19 35.00 -26.41
C VAL A 235 -33.32 35.26 -27.39
N PRO A 236 -34.60 35.32 -26.96
CA PRO A 236 -35.66 35.68 -27.85
C PRO A 236 -35.45 37.12 -28.31
N THR A 237 -35.10 37.30 -29.57
CA THR A 237 -35.09 38.63 -30.20
C THR A 237 -36.54 39.04 -30.35
N THR A 238 -37.01 39.90 -29.46
CA THR A 238 -38.27 40.63 -29.63
C THR A 238 -38.13 41.56 -30.85
N PRO A 239 -39.10 41.56 -31.80
CA PRO A 239 -39.02 42.47 -32.93
C PRO A 239 -39.19 43.93 -32.47
N SER A 240 -38.19 44.73 -32.77
CA SER A 240 -38.26 46.20 -32.62
C SER A 240 -39.25 46.79 -33.60
N THR A 241 -40.34 47.26 -33.09
CA THR A 241 -41.20 48.25 -33.83
C THR A 241 -40.82 49.64 -33.31
N ALA A 242 -40.19 50.44 -34.15
CA ALA A 242 -40.01 51.88 -34.01
C ALA A 242 -41.10 52.60 -34.85
N PRO A 243 -41.17 53.95 -34.83
CA PRO A 243 -41.16 54.89 -33.75
C PRO A 243 -42.38 55.85 -33.81
N SER A 244 -42.70 56.61 -32.78
CA SER A 244 -43.47 57.88 -32.92
C SER A 244 -43.13 58.88 -31.81
N THR A 245 -42.48 59.92 -32.28
CA THR A 245 -42.51 61.37 -31.92
C THR A 245 -42.84 61.81 -30.51
N GLU A 246 -41.93 62.69 -30.07
CA GLU A 246 -41.78 63.71 -29.04
C GLU A 246 -43.03 64.54 -28.77
N PRO A 247 -43.09 65.51 -27.74
CA PRO A 247 -41.99 66.13 -27.00
C PRO A 247 -42.20 66.45 -25.48
N ALA A 248 -41.04 66.71 -24.88
CA ALA A 248 -40.71 67.65 -23.79
C ALA A 248 -41.62 67.95 -22.61
N THR A 249 -41.10 67.80 -21.40
CA THR A 249 -40.83 68.87 -20.41
C THR A 249 -39.96 68.38 -19.26
N THR A 250 -38.85 69.02 -19.05
CA THR A 250 -38.04 69.16 -17.85
C THR A 250 -38.69 70.15 -16.86
N PRO A 251 -38.32 70.41 -15.61
CA PRO A 251 -37.20 69.85 -14.81
C PRO A 251 -37.58 69.61 -13.32
N THR A 252 -36.68 69.05 -12.54
CA THR A 252 -36.15 69.62 -11.27
C THR A 252 -35.59 68.55 -10.36
N ALA A 253 -34.30 68.57 -10.11
CA ALA A 253 -33.63 68.02 -8.95
C ALA A 253 -33.88 68.90 -7.71
N PRO A 254 -33.59 68.54 -6.47
CA PRO A 254 -32.26 68.23 -6.03
C PRO A 254 -32.09 67.14 -4.90
N SER A 255 -30.92 66.63 -4.85
CA SER A 255 -29.97 66.56 -3.71
C SER A 255 -30.42 65.92 -2.39
N THR A 256 -29.75 64.94 -1.91
CA THR A 256 -28.81 65.07 -0.78
C THR A 256 -28.09 63.72 -0.47
N THR A 257 -26.86 63.92 -0.21
CA THR A 257 -25.74 63.02 0.16
C THR A 257 -25.92 62.27 1.48
N PRO A 258 -24.94 61.34 1.73
CA PRO A 258 -25.01 60.32 2.78
C PRO A 258 -24.50 60.81 4.15
N PRO A 259 -24.53 60.01 5.17
CA PRO A 259 -23.27 59.71 5.79
C PRO A 259 -23.12 58.31 6.50
N THR A 260 -21.86 57.86 6.49
CA THR A 260 -20.98 57.45 7.59
C THR A 260 -21.15 56.13 8.26
N THR A 261 -20.07 55.32 8.06
CA THR A 261 -19.47 54.42 9.03
C THR A 261 -19.23 55.06 10.42
N PRO A 262 -19.12 54.29 11.49
CA PRO A 262 -17.83 53.85 12.00
C PRO A 262 -17.87 52.41 12.57
N SER A 263 -16.83 51.59 12.44
CA SER A 263 -15.50 51.53 13.05
C SER A 263 -15.47 51.16 14.53
N THR A 264 -14.53 50.24 14.80
CA THR A 264 -13.85 49.95 16.07
C THR A 264 -14.60 48.97 17.01
N SER A 265 -14.02 47.95 17.57
CA SER A 265 -12.69 47.84 18.18
C SER A 265 -12.37 46.40 18.57
N GLU A 266 -11.15 45.97 18.31
CA GLU A 266 -10.42 45.08 19.23
C GLU A 266 -10.11 45.86 20.53
N PRO A 267 -9.83 45.19 21.65
CA PRO A 267 -8.50 44.78 21.99
C PRO A 267 -8.44 43.48 22.82
N SER A 268 -7.38 42.70 22.69
CA SER A 268 -6.06 42.80 23.33
C SER A 268 -5.95 42.10 24.68
N THR A 269 -4.99 41.10 24.65
CA THR A 269 -3.95 40.78 25.64
C THR A 269 -4.34 40.41 27.08
N THR A 270 -3.75 39.33 27.54
CA THR A 270 -2.67 39.25 28.56
C THR A 270 -2.40 37.76 28.80
N GLU A 271 -1.25 37.22 28.51
CA GLU A 271 0.02 37.21 29.27
C GLU A 271 -0.09 36.74 30.72
N ALA A 272 0.81 35.89 30.98
CA ALA A 272 1.64 35.65 32.16
C ALA A 272 1.37 34.27 32.76
N SER A 273 2.30 33.45 32.87
CA SER A 273 3.66 33.41 33.41
C SER A 273 3.73 32.37 34.49
N GLU A 274 4.71 31.53 34.29
CA GLU A 274 5.74 31.15 35.25
C GLU A 274 5.42 30.25 36.44
N ASN A 275 6.24 29.36 36.52
CA ASN A 275 7.14 28.84 37.61
C ASN A 275 6.84 27.36 37.88
N GLY A 276 7.77 26.46 37.89
CA GLY A 276 9.14 26.54 38.38
C GLY A 276 9.34 25.42 39.42
N GLY A 277 10.48 24.78 39.40
CA GLY A 277 10.97 23.99 40.50
C GLY A 277 10.83 22.46 40.28
N ASP A 278 11.83 21.78 40.11
CA ASP A 278 13.16 21.52 40.67
C ASP A 278 13.16 20.22 41.50
N SER A 279 14.25 19.51 41.32
CA SER A 279 14.91 18.49 42.15
C SER A 279 14.13 17.14 42.29
N GLY A 280 14.75 16.02 42.08
CA GLY A 280 16.05 15.49 42.39
C GLY A 280 15.92 14.11 42.95
N GLY A 281 16.80 13.25 42.56
CA GLY A 281 17.45 12.34 43.44
C GLY A 281 16.94 10.89 43.56
N GLU A 282 17.79 10.07 43.20
CA GLU A 282 18.20 8.68 43.43
C GLU A 282 17.95 7.70 42.35
#